data_19e240a78b72e4577e41f1a32012fab3
#
_entry.id   19e240a78b72e4577e41f1a32012fab3
#
_cell.length_a   1.000
_cell.length_b   1.000
_cell.length_c   1.000
_cell.angle_alpha   90.00
_cell.angle_beta   90.00
_cell.angle_gamma   90.00
#
_symmetry.space_group_name_H-M   'P 1'
#
loop_
_entity.id
_entity.type
_entity.pdbx_description
1 polymer ?
#
loop_
_entity_poly.entity_id
_entity_poly.type
_entity_poly.pdbx_seq_one_letter_code
_entity_poly.pdbx_strand_id
1 'polypeptide(L)'
;MSSWNPTSKLYAKTTQIPDLFHDITKSPNIYTLLLELLGAYIYSNSQNLSCIVYDPNGTLKKIIIFNPILKFVTTRPDNTNEITGSDILCAINSIKPQQVKAYAEALFRYTQRLTFFISQILQKASIRLGATDISLHIYHVSQINKYVHEIRDYQKKTEAKKISVYLMAETADNITQFKRAADPSWTVLNINKLDINDDSELFITNLAEVEILATSKAVILDYTNPIDRLVFIKRRNKMDESFVKEVDNKPWFLV
;
A
#
# COMPACT_ATOMS: atom_id res chain seq x y z
N MET A 1 -27.35 11.28 10.25
CA MET A 1 -26.03 10.85 9.74
C MET A 1 -26.07 10.97 8.23
N SER A 2 -25.48 12.02 7.66
CA SER A 2 -25.41 12.17 6.21
C SER A 2 -24.44 11.14 5.66
N SER A 3 -24.91 10.23 4.83
CA SER A 3 -24.08 9.26 4.12
C SER A 3 -23.08 10.02 3.26
N TRP A 4 -21.82 10.05 3.70
CA TRP A 4 -20.75 10.61 2.92
C TRP A 4 -20.51 9.72 1.70
N ASN A 5 -20.80 10.22 0.52
CA ASN A 5 -20.57 9.53 -0.74
C ASN A 5 -19.40 10.20 -1.46
N PRO A 6 -18.18 9.65 -1.39
CA PRO A 6 -17.00 10.24 -2.02
C PRO A 6 -17.11 10.33 -3.53
N THR A 7 -17.93 9.47 -4.14
CA THR A 7 -18.09 9.42 -5.60
C THR A 7 -18.97 10.54 -6.16
N SER A 8 -19.94 11.05 -5.41
CA SER A 8 -20.88 12.05 -5.91
C SER A 8 -20.27 13.44 -6.16
N LYS A 9 -19.20 13.79 -5.43
CA LYS A 9 -18.45 15.05 -5.65
C LYS A 9 -17.41 14.97 -6.77
N LEU A 10 -17.04 13.77 -7.19
CA LEU A 10 -15.95 13.53 -8.15
C LEU A 10 -16.34 13.76 -9.62
N TYR A 11 -17.62 13.58 -9.94
CA TYR A 11 -18.10 13.71 -11.33
C TYR A 11 -18.50 15.13 -11.73
N ALA A 12 -18.60 16.07 -10.79
CA ALA A 12 -19.13 17.40 -11.07
C ALA A 12 -18.11 18.44 -11.60
N LYS A 13 -16.83 18.04 -11.82
CA LYS A 13 -15.74 19.02 -12.07
C LYS A 13 -14.94 18.78 -13.35
N THR A 14 -15.57 18.43 -14.47
CA THR A 14 -14.86 18.08 -15.70
C THR A 14 -14.38 19.25 -16.57
N THR A 15 -14.60 20.49 -16.20
CA THR A 15 -14.35 21.65 -17.09
C THR A 15 -13.44 22.75 -16.56
N GLN A 16 -12.91 22.65 -15.34
CA GLN A 16 -11.98 23.67 -14.83
C GLN A 16 -10.52 23.36 -15.17
N ILE A 17 -9.76 24.40 -15.52
CA ILE A 17 -8.31 24.35 -15.70
C ILE A 17 -7.72 23.82 -14.40
N PRO A 18 -6.84 22.80 -14.45
CA PRO A 18 -6.25 22.26 -13.24
C PRO A 18 -5.28 23.29 -12.65
N ASP A 19 -5.51 23.65 -11.40
CA ASP A 19 -4.74 24.68 -10.71
C ASP A 19 -3.53 24.12 -9.96
N LEU A 20 -3.49 22.80 -9.75
CA LEU A 20 -2.43 22.13 -8.99
C LEU A 20 -1.81 20.99 -9.79
N PHE A 21 -0.50 20.83 -9.68
CA PHE A 21 0.19 19.74 -10.35
C PHE A 21 1.19 19.03 -9.44
N HIS A 22 1.38 17.72 -9.67
CA HIS A 22 2.35 16.88 -8.97
C HIS A 22 3.33 16.25 -9.96
N ASP A 23 4.63 16.45 -9.71
CA ASP A 23 5.72 15.94 -10.54
C ASP A 23 6.23 14.60 -10.00
N ILE A 24 5.86 13.51 -10.65
CA ILE A 24 6.22 12.15 -10.22
C ILE A 24 7.68 11.81 -10.48
N THR A 25 8.40 12.58 -11.28
CA THR A 25 9.82 12.29 -11.58
C THR A 25 10.73 12.50 -10.37
N LYS A 26 10.22 13.18 -9.34
CA LYS A 26 10.95 13.48 -8.10
C LYS A 26 10.83 12.38 -7.04
N SER A 27 9.92 11.43 -7.22
CA SER A 27 9.69 10.37 -6.23
C SER A 27 10.79 9.32 -6.28
N PRO A 28 11.34 8.91 -5.12
CA PRO A 28 12.50 8.01 -5.05
C PRO A 28 12.16 6.56 -5.47
N ASN A 29 10.91 6.16 -5.33
CA ASN A 29 10.42 4.83 -5.72
C ASN A 29 8.91 4.83 -5.94
N ILE A 30 8.41 3.77 -6.57
CA ILE A 30 7.01 3.64 -6.95
C ILE A 30 6.04 3.64 -5.75
N TYR A 31 6.44 3.11 -4.61
CA TYR A 31 5.56 3.01 -3.42
C TYR A 31 5.41 4.37 -2.74
N THR A 32 6.51 5.10 -2.61
CA THR A 32 6.49 6.50 -2.17
C THR A 32 5.63 7.33 -3.12
N LEU A 33 5.82 7.15 -4.42
CA LEU A 33 5.02 7.81 -5.43
C LEU A 33 3.51 7.55 -5.27
N LEU A 34 3.10 6.31 -5.01
CA LEU A 34 1.69 5.99 -4.79
C LEU A 34 1.11 6.70 -3.57
N LEU A 35 1.90 6.84 -2.50
CA LEU A 35 1.50 7.59 -1.31
C LEU A 35 1.44 9.10 -1.58
N GLU A 36 2.39 9.63 -2.33
CA GLU A 36 2.40 11.04 -2.74
C GLU A 36 1.21 11.38 -3.63
N LEU A 37 0.88 10.51 -4.59
CA LEU A 37 -0.32 10.67 -5.43
C LEU A 37 -1.61 10.69 -4.61
N LEU A 38 -1.71 9.82 -3.61
CA LEU A 38 -2.84 9.83 -2.69
C LEU A 38 -2.91 11.15 -1.92
N GLY A 39 -1.80 11.61 -1.39
CA GLY A 39 -1.72 12.88 -0.67
C GLY A 39 -2.03 14.08 -1.56
N ALA A 40 -1.48 14.13 -2.78
CA ALA A 40 -1.76 15.17 -3.76
C ALA A 40 -3.25 15.20 -4.14
N TYR A 41 -3.87 14.03 -4.30
CA TYR A 41 -5.29 13.91 -4.56
C TYR A 41 -6.14 14.43 -3.39
N ILE A 42 -5.79 14.03 -2.15
CA ILE A 42 -6.47 14.50 -0.95
C ILE A 42 -6.37 16.02 -0.82
N TYR A 43 -5.17 16.56 -1.00
CA TYR A 43 -4.91 18.00 -0.94
C TYR A 43 -5.74 18.77 -1.97
N SER A 44 -5.66 18.37 -3.23
CA SER A 44 -6.41 19.02 -4.32
C SER A 44 -7.92 19.01 -4.05
N ASN A 45 -8.42 17.88 -3.57
CA ASN A 45 -9.84 17.75 -3.24
C ASN A 45 -10.25 18.61 -2.05
N SER A 46 -9.37 18.77 -1.04
CA SER A 46 -9.62 19.67 0.11
C SER A 46 -9.70 21.14 -0.32
N GLN A 47 -8.91 21.52 -1.32
CA GLN A 47 -8.91 22.87 -1.91
C GLN A 47 -10.01 23.04 -2.97
N ASN A 48 -10.76 21.99 -3.29
CA ASN A 48 -11.76 22.02 -4.34
C ASN A 48 -11.19 22.23 -5.76
N LEU A 49 -9.96 21.82 -5.98
CA LEU A 49 -9.18 21.95 -7.21
C LEU A 49 -8.97 20.62 -7.91
N SER A 50 -8.59 20.67 -9.19
CA SER A 50 -8.17 19.48 -9.93
C SER A 50 -6.67 19.22 -9.74
N CYS A 51 -6.28 17.93 -9.73
CA CYS A 51 -4.87 17.55 -9.70
C CYS A 51 -4.43 17.04 -11.08
N ILE A 52 -3.36 17.64 -11.63
CA ILE A 52 -2.63 17.11 -12.77
C ILE A 52 -1.42 16.33 -12.26
N VAL A 53 -1.16 15.19 -12.85
CA VAL A 53 0.03 14.38 -12.61
C VAL A 53 0.92 14.43 -13.84
N TYR A 54 2.13 14.94 -13.66
CA TYR A 54 3.13 14.93 -14.71
C TYR A 54 3.83 13.57 -14.74
N ASP A 55 3.51 12.77 -15.76
CA ASP A 55 4.06 11.43 -16.02
C ASP A 55 4.62 11.41 -17.45
N PRO A 56 5.86 11.90 -17.67
CA PRO A 56 6.44 12.05 -19.00
C PRO A 56 6.53 10.73 -19.76
N ASN A 57 6.68 9.62 -19.06
CA ASN A 57 6.85 8.28 -19.65
C ASN A 57 5.53 7.49 -19.75
N GLY A 58 4.43 8.01 -19.21
CA GLY A 58 3.14 7.32 -19.15
C GLY A 58 3.19 6.01 -18.36
N THR A 59 4.13 5.88 -17.43
CA THR A 59 4.41 4.63 -16.70
C THR A 59 3.26 4.25 -15.78
N LEU A 60 2.78 5.20 -15.00
CA LEU A 60 1.67 4.96 -14.05
C LEU A 60 0.36 4.65 -14.75
N LYS A 61 0.07 5.34 -15.84
CA LYS A 61 -1.13 5.10 -16.63
C LYS A 61 -1.22 3.68 -17.17
N LYS A 62 -0.08 3.01 -17.39
CA LYS A 62 -0.02 1.62 -17.85
C LYS A 62 -0.24 0.60 -16.74
N ILE A 63 0.12 0.93 -15.52
CA ILE A 63 0.15 0.00 -14.39
C ILE A 63 -1.14 0.05 -13.58
N ILE A 64 -1.66 1.23 -13.34
CA ILE A 64 -2.81 1.48 -12.46
C ILE A 64 -3.88 2.19 -13.28
N ILE A 65 -5.11 1.69 -13.28
CA ILE A 65 -6.22 2.54 -13.70
C ILE A 65 -6.46 3.51 -12.55
N PHE A 66 -5.91 4.67 -12.72
CA PHE A 66 -6.40 5.80 -11.97
C PHE A 66 -7.79 6.12 -12.49
N ASN A 67 -8.74 6.19 -11.57
CA ASN A 67 -10.03 6.77 -11.83
C ASN A 67 -9.81 8.13 -12.56
N PRO A 68 -10.67 8.57 -13.48
CA PRO A 68 -10.56 9.83 -14.23
C PRO A 68 -10.38 11.10 -13.39
N ILE A 69 -10.28 10.97 -12.09
CA ILE A 69 -10.00 12.02 -11.11
C ILE A 69 -8.62 12.66 -11.30
N LEU A 70 -7.61 11.86 -11.69
CA LEU A 70 -6.26 12.36 -11.97
C LEU A 70 -6.08 12.50 -13.47
N LYS A 71 -5.71 13.68 -13.90
CA LYS A 71 -5.34 13.96 -15.28
C LYS A 71 -3.84 13.77 -15.45
N PHE A 72 -3.44 12.73 -16.18
CA PHE A 72 -2.04 12.50 -16.52
C PHE A 72 -1.64 13.29 -17.76
N VAL A 73 -0.51 13.98 -17.69
CA VAL A 73 0.06 14.73 -18.80
C VAL A 73 1.53 14.33 -19.00
N THR A 74 1.96 14.31 -20.26
CA THR A 74 3.35 14.02 -20.65
C THR A 74 4.18 15.29 -20.83
N THR A 75 3.53 16.43 -20.89
CA THR A 75 4.16 17.75 -20.96
C THR A 75 3.91 18.49 -19.65
N ARG A 76 4.96 19.09 -19.09
CA ARG A 76 4.84 19.88 -17.87
C ARG A 76 3.89 21.05 -18.08
N PRO A 77 2.86 21.22 -17.24
CA PRO A 77 1.92 22.32 -17.41
C PRO A 77 2.57 23.66 -17.04
N ASP A 78 2.34 24.66 -17.89
CA ASP A 78 2.73 26.03 -17.61
C ASP A 78 1.73 26.70 -16.66
N ASN A 79 2.21 27.62 -15.82
CA ASN A 79 1.39 28.44 -14.91
C ASN A 79 0.52 27.66 -13.90
N THR A 80 0.98 26.48 -13.46
CA THR A 80 0.32 25.71 -12.41
C THR A 80 1.15 25.72 -11.13
N ASN A 81 0.48 25.70 -9.98
CA ASN A 81 1.14 25.56 -8.67
C ASN A 81 1.50 24.10 -8.43
N GLU A 82 2.78 23.84 -8.14
CA GLU A 82 3.25 22.52 -7.79
C GLU A 82 2.85 22.18 -6.34
N ILE A 83 2.29 20.99 -6.14
CA ILE A 83 1.98 20.45 -4.81
C ILE A 83 3.28 20.01 -4.16
N THR A 84 3.56 20.55 -2.99
CA THR A 84 4.77 20.24 -2.22
C THR A 84 4.55 19.05 -1.27
N GLY A 85 5.65 18.45 -0.78
CA GLY A 85 5.58 17.42 0.26
C GLY A 85 4.91 17.90 1.55
N SER A 86 5.09 19.20 1.91
CA SER A 86 4.40 19.80 3.06
C SER A 86 2.89 19.91 2.85
N ASP A 87 2.42 20.19 1.64
CA ASP A 87 0.99 20.22 1.32
C ASP A 87 0.37 18.84 1.46
N ILE A 88 1.08 17.82 0.96
CA ILE A 88 0.70 16.41 1.06
C ILE A 88 0.57 15.97 2.53
N LEU A 89 1.58 16.31 3.34
CA LEU A 89 1.59 16.01 4.77
C LEU A 89 0.44 16.70 5.51
N CYS A 90 0.25 17.98 5.28
CA CYS A 90 -0.83 18.73 5.88
C CYS A 90 -2.18 18.12 5.53
N ALA A 91 -2.38 17.73 4.27
CA ALA A 91 -3.62 17.12 3.82
C ALA A 91 -3.88 15.75 4.49
N ILE A 92 -2.88 14.87 4.53
CA ILE A 92 -3.01 13.55 5.15
C ILE A 92 -3.27 13.67 6.66
N ASN A 93 -2.58 14.58 7.35
CA ASN A 93 -2.75 14.81 8.78
C ASN A 93 -4.10 15.47 9.15
N SER A 94 -4.75 16.14 8.21
CA SER A 94 -6.03 16.80 8.44
C SER A 94 -7.25 15.89 8.39
N ILE A 95 -7.10 14.65 7.93
CA ILE A 95 -8.22 13.71 7.73
C ILE A 95 -8.04 12.43 8.56
N LYS A 96 -9.18 11.81 8.87
CA LYS A 96 -9.17 10.54 9.63
C LYS A 96 -8.64 9.39 8.78
N PRO A 97 -7.95 8.39 9.38
CA PRO A 97 -7.44 7.21 8.65
C PRO A 97 -8.47 6.50 7.77
N GLN A 98 -9.73 6.41 8.24
CA GLN A 98 -10.83 5.79 7.48
C GLN A 98 -11.16 6.58 6.20
N GLN A 99 -11.04 7.90 6.24
CA GLN A 99 -11.24 8.75 5.06
C GLN A 99 -10.09 8.57 4.06
N VAL A 100 -8.85 8.43 4.54
CA VAL A 100 -7.69 8.10 3.70
C VAL A 100 -7.91 6.79 2.95
N LYS A 101 -8.40 5.75 3.63
CA LYS A 101 -8.74 4.46 3.00
C LYS A 101 -9.77 4.64 1.88
N ALA A 102 -10.83 5.40 2.13
CA ALA A 102 -11.86 5.65 1.12
C ALA A 102 -11.32 6.40 -0.11
N TYR A 103 -10.43 7.38 0.09
CA TYR A 103 -9.73 8.05 -1.02
C TYR A 103 -8.83 7.08 -1.79
N ALA A 104 -8.10 6.21 -1.09
CA ALA A 104 -7.24 5.22 -1.71
C ALA A 104 -8.04 4.19 -2.54
N GLU A 105 -9.18 3.73 -2.05
CA GLU A 105 -10.07 2.84 -2.80
C GLU A 105 -10.62 3.48 -4.08
N ALA A 106 -10.92 4.78 -4.04
CA ALA A 106 -11.33 5.52 -5.21
C ALA A 106 -10.20 5.70 -6.22
N LEU A 107 -8.97 5.89 -5.74
CA LEU A 107 -7.80 6.20 -6.55
C LEU A 107 -7.13 4.95 -7.12
N PHE A 108 -6.89 3.92 -6.28
CA PHE A 108 -6.06 2.77 -6.65
C PHE A 108 -6.89 1.55 -7.08
N ARG A 109 -7.50 1.61 -8.24
CA ARG A 109 -8.10 0.44 -8.88
C ARG A 109 -7.12 -0.14 -9.88
N TYR A 110 -6.71 -1.38 -9.68
CA TYR A 110 -5.84 -2.07 -10.63
C TYR A 110 -6.54 -2.31 -11.96
N THR A 111 -5.77 -2.28 -13.06
CA THR A 111 -6.27 -2.70 -14.37
C THR A 111 -6.66 -4.19 -14.32
N GLN A 112 -7.57 -4.61 -15.18
CA GLN A 112 -7.88 -6.04 -15.35
C GLN A 112 -6.62 -6.85 -15.66
N ARG A 113 -5.73 -6.29 -16.49
CA ARG A 113 -4.44 -6.92 -16.83
C ARG A 113 -3.56 -7.08 -15.60
N LEU A 114 -3.41 -6.05 -14.79
CA LEU A 114 -2.61 -6.13 -13.56
C LEU A 114 -3.22 -7.11 -12.55
N THR A 115 -4.54 -7.06 -12.36
CA THR A 115 -5.28 -8.01 -11.52
C THR A 115 -5.07 -9.45 -11.99
N PHE A 116 -5.06 -9.69 -13.31
CA PHE A 116 -4.79 -11.00 -13.88
C PHE A 116 -3.36 -11.47 -13.56
N PHE A 117 -2.35 -10.64 -13.74
CA PHE A 117 -0.96 -11.00 -13.39
C PHE A 117 -0.77 -11.26 -11.90
N ILE A 118 -1.35 -10.44 -11.03
CA ILE A 118 -1.34 -10.68 -9.58
C ILE A 118 -1.97 -12.04 -9.28
N SER A 119 -3.11 -12.37 -9.88
CA SER A 119 -3.77 -13.67 -9.65
C SER A 119 -2.93 -14.86 -10.14
N GLN A 120 -2.19 -14.72 -11.23
CA GLN A 120 -1.26 -15.76 -11.70
C GLN A 120 -0.11 -15.99 -10.71
N ILE A 121 0.47 -14.92 -10.15
CA ILE A 121 1.53 -15.03 -9.13
C ILE A 121 1.00 -15.74 -7.89
N LEU A 122 -0.17 -15.36 -7.41
CA LEU A 122 -0.82 -15.98 -6.25
C LEU A 122 -1.11 -17.47 -6.49
N GLN A 123 -1.59 -17.83 -7.67
CA GLN A 123 -1.84 -19.20 -8.07
C GLN A 123 -0.55 -20.02 -8.14
N LYS A 124 0.50 -19.48 -8.77
CA LYS A 124 1.83 -20.12 -8.83
C LYS A 124 2.41 -20.38 -7.44
N ALA A 125 2.24 -19.44 -6.53
CA ALA A 125 2.67 -19.55 -5.14
C ALA A 125 1.73 -20.42 -4.27
N SER A 126 0.60 -20.88 -4.80
CA SER A 126 -0.44 -21.60 -4.04
C SER A 126 -0.97 -20.82 -2.84
N ILE A 127 -1.04 -19.49 -2.95
CA ILE A 127 -1.50 -18.59 -1.88
C ILE A 127 -2.90 -18.07 -2.24
N ARG A 128 -3.81 -18.21 -1.28
CA ARG A 128 -5.17 -17.65 -1.39
C ARG A 128 -5.29 -16.40 -0.52
N LEU A 129 -5.80 -15.32 -1.11
CA LEU A 129 -6.07 -14.09 -0.38
C LEU A 129 -7.05 -14.33 0.78
N GLY A 130 -6.76 -13.75 1.92
CA GLY A 130 -7.56 -13.88 3.14
C GLY A 130 -7.41 -15.21 3.89
N ALA A 131 -6.61 -16.15 3.39
CA ALA A 131 -6.39 -17.44 4.06
C ALA A 131 -5.27 -17.41 5.12
N THR A 132 -4.43 -16.38 5.11
CA THR A 132 -3.31 -16.24 6.04
C THR A 132 -3.77 -15.67 7.37
N ASP A 133 -3.32 -16.27 8.47
CA ASP A 133 -3.70 -15.82 9.81
C ASP A 133 -3.00 -14.51 10.18
N ILE A 134 -1.69 -14.44 9.96
CA ILE A 134 -0.93 -13.22 10.20
C ILE A 134 0.10 -13.01 9.10
N SER A 135 0.33 -11.76 8.75
CA SER A 135 1.33 -11.37 7.75
C SER A 135 2.22 -10.26 8.26
N LEU A 136 3.43 -10.19 7.73
CA LEU A 136 4.41 -9.16 8.07
C LEU A 136 5.38 -8.93 6.92
N HIS A 137 6.00 -7.74 6.94
CA HIS A 137 7.07 -7.37 6.05
C HIS A 137 8.35 -7.13 6.84
N ILE A 138 9.42 -7.86 6.54
CA ILE A 138 10.72 -7.68 7.18
C ILE A 138 11.65 -6.89 6.26
N TYR A 139 11.90 -5.66 6.65
CA TYR A 139 12.87 -4.80 5.99
C TYR A 139 14.25 -4.91 6.66
N HIS A 140 14.31 -4.99 7.99
CA HIS A 140 15.56 -5.10 8.77
C HIS A 140 15.61 -6.36 9.61
N VAL A 141 16.70 -7.11 9.50
CA VAL A 141 16.99 -8.33 10.30
C VAL A 141 16.92 -8.07 11.81
N SER A 142 17.37 -6.90 12.26
CA SER A 142 17.36 -6.52 13.68
C SER A 142 15.98 -6.51 14.33
N GLN A 143 14.90 -6.46 13.54
CA GLN A 143 13.53 -6.44 14.02
C GLN A 143 12.90 -7.83 14.17
N ILE A 144 13.55 -8.90 13.68
CA ILE A 144 12.98 -10.26 13.66
C ILE A 144 12.42 -10.69 15.03
N ASN A 145 13.14 -10.44 16.09
CA ASN A 145 12.70 -10.82 17.44
C ASN A 145 11.43 -10.09 17.87
N LYS A 146 11.25 -8.82 17.46
CA LYS A 146 10.02 -8.07 17.72
C LYS A 146 8.84 -8.70 16.99
N TYR A 147 9.01 -9.03 15.70
CA TYR A 147 7.98 -9.69 14.91
C TYR A 147 7.59 -11.05 15.50
N VAL A 148 8.58 -11.86 15.88
CA VAL A 148 8.34 -13.17 16.53
C VAL A 148 7.56 -13.01 17.83
N HIS A 149 7.86 -12.00 18.63
CA HIS A 149 7.12 -11.69 19.85
C HIS A 149 5.65 -11.35 19.54
N GLU A 150 5.39 -10.43 18.62
CA GLU A 150 4.03 -10.02 18.25
C GLU A 150 3.20 -11.19 17.66
N ILE A 151 3.83 -12.09 16.90
CA ILE A 151 3.15 -13.28 16.38
C ILE A 151 2.77 -14.24 17.52
N ARG A 152 3.66 -14.45 18.49
CA ARG A 152 3.36 -15.27 19.67
C ARG A 152 2.20 -14.68 20.49
N ASP A 153 2.19 -13.37 20.66
CA ASP A 153 1.09 -12.67 21.33
C ASP A 153 -0.24 -12.81 20.59
N TYR A 154 -0.20 -12.70 19.26
CA TYR A 154 -1.38 -12.96 18.42
C TYR A 154 -1.86 -14.40 18.59
N GLN A 155 -0.97 -15.39 18.47
CA GLN A 155 -1.29 -16.81 18.62
C GLN A 155 -1.90 -17.11 20.00
N LYS A 156 -1.33 -16.54 21.04
CA LYS A 156 -1.84 -16.66 22.41
C LYS A 156 -3.24 -16.05 22.57
N LYS A 157 -3.46 -14.85 22.02
CA LYS A 157 -4.77 -14.18 22.08
C LYS A 157 -5.86 -14.92 21.32
N THR A 158 -5.51 -15.59 20.23
CA THR A 158 -6.44 -16.36 19.39
C THR A 158 -6.59 -17.82 19.82
N GLU A 159 -5.81 -18.25 20.81
CA GLU A 159 -5.75 -19.65 21.30
C GLU A 159 -5.48 -20.67 20.17
N ALA A 160 -4.86 -20.22 19.06
CA ALA A 160 -4.64 -21.02 17.89
C ALA A 160 -3.46 -21.99 18.09
N LYS A 161 -3.69 -23.32 17.94
CA LYS A 161 -2.64 -24.32 18.04
C LYS A 161 -1.63 -24.27 16.89
N LYS A 162 -2.08 -23.85 15.71
CA LYS A 162 -1.27 -23.66 14.51
C LYS A 162 -1.71 -22.39 13.82
N ILE A 163 -0.77 -21.66 13.25
CA ILE A 163 -1.04 -20.46 12.47
C ILE A 163 -0.25 -20.46 11.17
N SER A 164 -0.81 -19.85 10.16
CA SER A 164 -0.14 -19.54 8.91
C SER A 164 0.43 -18.12 8.97
N VAL A 165 1.73 -18.00 8.75
CA VAL A 165 2.45 -16.73 8.78
C VAL A 165 2.93 -16.42 7.37
N TYR A 166 2.45 -15.34 6.76
CA TYR A 166 3.01 -14.87 5.49
C TYR A 166 4.13 -13.87 5.73
N LEU A 167 5.26 -14.13 5.11
CA LEU A 167 6.46 -13.32 5.23
C LEU A 167 6.81 -12.67 3.90
N MET A 168 6.65 -11.38 3.80
CA MET A 168 7.29 -10.54 2.78
C MET A 168 8.66 -10.14 3.30
N ALA A 169 9.71 -10.32 2.49
CA ALA A 169 11.07 -9.96 2.88
C ALA A 169 11.90 -9.49 1.68
N GLU A 170 12.79 -8.54 1.93
CA GLU A 170 13.65 -7.96 0.90
C GLU A 170 14.79 -8.88 0.48
N THR A 171 15.24 -9.78 1.37
CA THR A 171 16.39 -10.65 1.11
C THR A 171 16.13 -12.10 1.55
N ALA A 172 16.83 -13.04 0.90
CA ALA A 172 16.82 -14.46 1.30
C ALA A 172 17.33 -14.67 2.73
N ASP A 173 18.25 -13.84 3.19
CA ASP A 173 18.79 -13.90 4.55
C ASP A 173 17.71 -13.55 5.58
N ASN A 174 16.90 -12.52 5.34
CA ASN A 174 15.76 -12.20 6.19
C ASN A 174 14.80 -13.39 6.34
N ILE A 175 14.49 -14.08 5.23
CA ILE A 175 13.62 -15.27 5.23
C ILE A 175 14.26 -16.39 6.06
N THR A 176 15.54 -16.64 5.85
CA THR A 176 16.28 -17.71 6.55
C THR A 176 16.35 -17.45 8.04
N GLN A 177 16.70 -16.24 8.44
CA GLN A 177 16.79 -15.86 9.84
C GLN A 177 15.43 -15.88 10.53
N PHE A 178 14.38 -15.40 9.86
CA PHE A 178 13.03 -15.50 10.41
C PHE A 178 12.60 -16.96 10.60
N LYS A 179 12.81 -17.83 9.60
CA LYS A 179 12.47 -19.27 9.71
C LYS A 179 13.21 -19.97 10.85
N ARG A 180 14.44 -19.57 11.16
CA ARG A 180 15.19 -20.09 12.33
C ARG A 180 14.60 -19.64 13.66
N ALA A 181 14.05 -18.43 13.73
CA ALA A 181 13.45 -17.86 14.94
C ALA A 181 11.98 -18.23 15.12
N ALA A 182 11.33 -18.72 14.05
CA ALA A 182 9.91 -19.07 14.03
C ALA A 182 9.61 -20.27 14.93
N ASP A 183 8.40 -20.27 15.51
CA ASP A 183 7.91 -21.41 16.28
C ASP A 183 7.60 -22.60 15.34
N PRO A 184 7.92 -23.85 15.72
CA PRO A 184 7.62 -25.04 14.92
C PRO A 184 6.12 -25.24 14.60
N SER A 185 5.23 -24.64 15.37
CA SER A 185 3.78 -24.68 15.11
C SER A 185 3.33 -23.74 13.99
N TRP A 186 4.22 -22.87 13.49
CA TRP A 186 3.92 -21.91 12.42
C TRP A 186 4.19 -22.49 11.04
N THR A 187 3.25 -22.29 10.13
CA THR A 187 3.46 -22.53 8.70
C THR A 187 3.89 -21.22 8.05
N VAL A 188 5.18 -21.07 7.79
CA VAL A 188 5.73 -19.84 7.17
C VAL A 188 5.64 -19.92 5.66
N LEU A 189 4.89 -19.00 5.08
CA LEU A 189 4.67 -18.84 3.65
C LEU A 189 5.44 -17.61 3.14
N ASN A 190 6.01 -17.69 1.95
CA ASN A 190 6.63 -16.56 1.25
C ASN A 190 6.61 -16.81 -0.26
N ILE A 191 6.64 -15.74 -1.05
CA ILE A 191 6.91 -15.84 -2.49
C ILE A 191 8.42 -15.82 -2.70
N ASN A 192 8.92 -16.79 -3.48
CA ASN A 192 10.33 -16.79 -3.86
C ASN A 192 10.57 -15.76 -4.96
N LYS A 193 11.37 -14.72 -4.66
CA LYS A 193 11.73 -13.65 -5.59
C LYS A 193 13.15 -13.79 -6.14
N LEU A 194 13.91 -14.79 -5.71
CA LEU A 194 15.35 -14.93 -6.02
C LEU A 194 15.64 -15.11 -7.51
N ASP A 195 14.68 -15.68 -8.24
CA ASP A 195 14.82 -15.98 -9.66
C ASP A 195 14.19 -14.90 -10.56
N ILE A 196 13.70 -13.81 -9.97
CA ILE A 196 13.08 -12.70 -10.72
C ILE A 196 14.16 -11.69 -11.09
N ASN A 197 14.50 -11.63 -12.39
CA ASN A 197 15.48 -10.70 -12.92
C ASN A 197 14.84 -9.51 -13.68
N ASP A 198 13.53 -9.51 -13.87
CA ASP A 198 12.78 -8.45 -14.54
C ASP A 198 12.15 -7.53 -13.49
N ASP A 199 12.50 -6.24 -13.54
CA ASP A 199 11.99 -5.21 -12.60
C ASP A 199 10.48 -5.08 -12.65
N SER A 200 9.85 -5.30 -13.81
CA SER A 200 8.40 -5.24 -13.96
C SER A 200 7.73 -6.43 -13.29
N GLU A 201 8.31 -7.65 -13.43
CA GLU A 201 7.82 -8.84 -12.75
C GLU A 201 8.01 -8.72 -11.23
N LEU A 202 9.16 -8.22 -10.79
CA LEU A 202 9.43 -7.96 -9.38
C LEU A 202 8.42 -6.97 -8.79
N PHE A 203 8.13 -5.89 -9.52
CA PHE A 203 7.13 -4.91 -9.11
C PHE A 203 5.73 -5.52 -8.96
N ILE A 204 5.28 -6.31 -9.95
CA ILE A 204 3.97 -6.99 -9.91
C ILE A 204 3.94 -8.00 -8.75
N THR A 205 5.05 -8.71 -8.50
CA THR A 205 5.17 -9.65 -7.38
C THR A 205 5.05 -8.93 -6.04
N ASN A 206 5.71 -7.80 -5.87
CA ASN A 206 5.57 -6.99 -4.66
C ASN A 206 4.14 -6.46 -4.48
N LEU A 207 3.43 -6.10 -5.54
CA LEU A 207 2.00 -5.75 -5.45
C LEU A 207 1.14 -6.94 -5.04
N ALA A 208 1.45 -8.16 -5.52
CA ALA A 208 0.76 -9.38 -5.08
C ALA A 208 0.99 -9.63 -3.57
N GLU A 209 2.21 -9.41 -3.08
CA GLU A 209 2.51 -9.49 -1.65
C GLU A 209 1.76 -8.43 -0.83
N VAL A 210 1.67 -7.19 -1.33
CA VAL A 210 0.84 -6.14 -0.70
C VAL A 210 -0.62 -6.57 -0.59
N GLU A 211 -1.19 -7.26 -1.59
CA GLU A 211 -2.56 -7.80 -1.51
C GLU A 211 -2.67 -8.92 -0.45
N ILE A 212 -1.67 -9.79 -0.33
CA ILE A 212 -1.66 -10.83 0.71
C ILE A 212 -1.64 -10.17 2.10
N LEU A 213 -0.74 -9.21 2.33
CA LEU A 213 -0.64 -8.50 3.60
C LEU A 213 -1.94 -7.76 3.93
N ALA A 214 -2.52 -7.08 2.94
CA ALA A 214 -3.74 -6.30 3.14
C ALA A 214 -4.98 -7.15 3.43
N THR A 215 -5.00 -8.42 3.03
CA THR A 215 -6.14 -9.33 3.19
C THR A 215 -5.97 -10.38 4.29
N SER A 216 -4.81 -10.48 4.91
CA SER A 216 -4.57 -11.39 6.04
C SER A 216 -5.44 -11.03 7.25
N LYS A 217 -5.75 -12.00 8.13
CA LYS A 217 -6.57 -11.76 9.32
C LYS A 217 -5.91 -10.74 10.26
N ALA A 218 -4.59 -10.85 10.45
CA ALA A 218 -3.79 -9.90 11.18
C ALA A 218 -2.57 -9.45 10.36
N VAL A 219 -2.03 -8.27 10.64
CA VAL A 219 -0.83 -7.75 10.00
C VAL A 219 0.05 -7.01 11.01
N ILE A 220 1.36 -7.23 10.90
CA ILE A 220 2.37 -6.47 11.63
C ILE A 220 3.12 -5.59 10.62
N LEU A 221 3.14 -4.28 10.85
CA LEU A 221 3.65 -3.28 9.94
C LEU A 221 4.77 -2.46 10.57
N ASP A 222 5.69 -1.97 9.76
CA ASP A 222 6.65 -0.92 10.11
C ASP A 222 6.36 0.32 9.27
N TYR A 223 5.74 1.33 9.88
CA TYR A 223 5.34 2.55 9.17
C TYR A 223 6.50 3.44 8.72
N THR A 224 7.74 3.07 8.98
CA THR A 224 8.89 3.71 8.33
C THR A 224 9.03 3.28 6.87
N ASN A 225 8.41 2.14 6.49
CA ASN A 225 8.45 1.61 5.14
C ASN A 225 7.23 2.05 4.31
N PRO A 226 7.41 2.60 3.10
CA PRO A 226 6.30 3.00 2.22
C PRO A 226 5.37 1.84 1.83
N ILE A 227 5.90 0.62 1.68
CA ILE A 227 5.09 -0.57 1.36
C ILE A 227 4.10 -0.86 2.50
N ASP A 228 4.56 -0.81 3.74
CA ASP A 228 3.74 -1.10 4.91
C ASP A 228 2.64 -0.05 5.11
N ARG A 229 2.93 1.22 4.80
CA ARG A 229 1.91 2.27 4.74
C ARG A 229 0.87 1.98 3.66
N LEU A 230 1.30 1.53 2.47
CA LEU A 230 0.39 1.15 1.39
C LEU A 230 -0.48 -0.04 1.80
N VAL A 231 0.09 -1.05 2.46
CA VAL A 231 -0.65 -2.18 3.04
C VAL A 231 -1.73 -1.69 4.01
N PHE A 232 -1.37 -0.79 4.93
CA PHE A 232 -2.33 -0.22 5.88
C PHE A 232 -3.50 0.48 5.18
N ILE A 233 -3.20 1.29 4.17
CA ILE A 233 -4.21 2.01 3.39
C ILE A 233 -5.12 1.05 2.63
N LYS A 234 -4.55 0.00 2.01
CA LYS A 234 -5.28 -0.99 1.22
C LYS A 234 -6.08 -1.99 2.05
N ARG A 235 -5.76 -2.15 3.32
CA ARG A 235 -6.44 -3.11 4.17
C ARG A 235 -7.93 -2.82 4.23
N ARG A 236 -8.68 -3.53 3.40
CA ARG A 236 -10.13 -3.35 3.18
C ARG A 236 -10.98 -3.97 4.26
N ASN A 237 -10.42 -4.92 5.00
CA ASN A 237 -11.20 -5.66 5.94
C ASN A 237 -11.68 -4.71 7.04
N LYS A 238 -12.99 -4.73 7.28
CA LYS A 238 -13.64 -4.21 8.49
C LYS A 238 -13.13 -4.95 9.75
N MET A 239 -11.94 -5.54 9.66
CA MET A 239 -11.29 -6.14 10.80
C MET A 239 -11.04 -5.05 11.80
N ASP A 240 -11.41 -5.36 13.00
CA ASP A 240 -11.11 -4.62 14.18
C ASP A 240 -9.65 -4.13 14.10
N GLU A 241 -9.41 -2.85 14.35
CA GLU A 241 -8.07 -2.24 14.32
C GLU A 241 -7.09 -2.97 15.27
N SER A 242 -7.62 -3.76 16.21
CA SER A 242 -6.86 -4.66 17.08
C SER A 242 -5.99 -5.69 16.36
N PHE A 243 -6.28 -5.99 15.08
CA PHE A 243 -5.48 -6.91 14.25
C PHE A 243 -4.41 -6.24 13.39
N VAL A 244 -4.25 -4.93 13.51
CA VAL A 244 -3.15 -4.19 12.91
C VAL A 244 -2.19 -3.79 14.03
N LYS A 245 -0.95 -4.27 13.95
CA LYS A 245 0.09 -3.93 14.91
C LYS A 245 1.23 -3.21 14.20
N GLU A 246 1.63 -2.08 14.72
CA GLU A 246 2.84 -1.39 14.28
C GLU A 246 3.99 -1.76 15.22
N VAL A 247 5.14 -2.11 14.64
CA VAL A 247 6.25 -2.75 15.36
C VAL A 247 6.96 -1.83 16.37
N ASP A 248 6.96 -0.52 16.12
CA ASP A 248 7.60 0.49 16.95
C ASP A 248 6.61 1.51 17.54
N ASN A 249 5.29 1.26 17.44
CA ASN A 249 4.21 2.16 17.86
C ASN A 249 4.25 3.55 17.19
N LYS A 250 4.78 3.62 15.97
CA LYS A 250 4.82 4.86 15.17
C LYS A 250 3.47 5.14 14.52
N PRO A 251 3.06 6.40 14.42
CA PRO A 251 1.86 6.73 13.64
C PRO A 251 2.12 6.52 12.15
N TRP A 252 1.14 5.97 11.44
CA TRP A 252 1.23 5.59 10.03
C TRP A 252 1.46 6.75 9.05
N PHE A 253 1.20 7.97 9.47
CA PHE A 253 1.27 9.19 8.66
C PHE A 253 2.52 10.04 8.93
N LEU A 254 3.49 9.56 9.72
CA LEU A 254 4.79 10.25 9.82
C LEU A 254 5.58 10.04 8.52
N VAL A 255 5.94 11.12 7.91
CA VAL A 255 6.88 11.22 6.80
C VAL A 255 8.22 11.66 7.34
#